data_1d6c984c7f0365256f7e24a81d9f6c1c
#
_entry.id   1d6c984c7f0365256f7e24a81d9f6c1c
#
_cell.length_a   1.000
_cell.length_b   1.000
_cell.length_c   1.000
_cell.angle_alpha   90.00
_cell.angle_beta   90.00
_cell.angle_gamma   90.00
#
_symmetry.space_group_name_H-M   'P 1'
#
loop_
_entity.id
_entity.type
_entity.pdbx_description
1 polymer ?
#
loop_
_entity_poly.entity_id
_entity_poly.type
_entity_poly.pdbx_seq_one_letter_code
_entity_poly.pdbx_strand_id
1 'polypeptide(L)'
;MTEYNADAIEVLTGLDPVRKRPGMYTDTTRPNHLAQEVIDNSVDEALAGHCSQIDVVLHSDGALSVTDDGRGMPVDLHAEQKLPGVEVILSTLHAGGKFSDKSYQFSGGLHGVGVSVVNALSAVLEVTIRRDGHIYSMAFAGGNKTDDLTVSGSCGKRNTGTGIRFKPDASYFDSATFSVPKLSHALRAKAVLCPGLKVTLTDEKKKEKTEWYYEDGISDYLADATIDCPVIPEQPFTTHFEGSSEAVDWAIQWLPEGGDVIAESYVNLIPTAQGGTHVNGLRTGLADALREFCEIRNLLPRGVKLTAEDVWDRCCFVLSCKLRDPQFSGQTKERLSSREAAGLVSGAAKDSFGLWLNQHTSDAERLAELCIERAQARLRSAKKVVRKKVTAGPALPGNLADCSTEDPSRSELFLVEGDSAGGSAKQARDREYQAILPLRGKILNTWEVDSLEILASQEVNNISVALGIDPGSTDLSQLRYHKVCILADADSDGLHIATLICALFLRHFRPLVRAGHIFVAMPPLYRIDIGKEVYYALDEAEKNSILERLESENKRAKPSVQRFKGLGEMNPPQLRETTMFPDTRRLVQLVLDEQADTDSMFDLLLAKKRAGDRKVWLEEKGDLADIAS
;
A
#
# COMPACT_ATOMS: atom_id res chain seq x y z
N MET A 1 -17.45 39.46 -17.10
CA MET A 1 -17.84 38.10 -16.78
C MET A 1 -17.77 37.34 -18.08
N THR A 2 -16.80 36.49 -18.27
CA THR A 2 -16.73 35.59 -19.42
C THR A 2 -17.88 34.58 -19.25
N GLU A 3 -18.80 34.56 -20.21
CA GLU A 3 -19.89 33.57 -20.23
C GLU A 3 -19.25 32.16 -20.30
N TYR A 4 -19.57 31.32 -19.32
CA TYR A 4 -19.19 29.91 -19.34
C TYR A 4 -20.11 29.19 -20.34
N ASN A 5 -19.57 28.94 -21.53
CA ASN A 5 -20.26 28.27 -22.63
C ASN A 5 -19.40 27.10 -23.16
N ALA A 6 -19.89 26.37 -24.13
CA ALA A 6 -19.19 25.23 -24.71
C ALA A 6 -17.78 25.55 -25.25
N ASP A 7 -17.53 26.79 -25.66
CA ASP A 7 -16.22 27.26 -26.14
C ASP A 7 -15.18 27.41 -25.03
N ALA A 8 -15.64 27.41 -23.75
CA ALA A 8 -14.76 27.41 -22.59
C ALA A 8 -14.30 26.00 -22.19
N ILE A 9 -14.80 24.94 -22.85
CA ILE A 9 -14.40 23.55 -22.61
C ILE A 9 -13.15 23.24 -23.44
N GLU A 10 -12.03 23.06 -22.76
CA GLU A 10 -10.77 22.66 -23.37
C GLU A 10 -10.69 21.14 -23.49
N VAL A 11 -10.48 20.61 -24.68
CA VAL A 11 -10.26 19.18 -24.92
C VAL A 11 -8.77 18.92 -25.09
N LEU A 12 -8.19 18.17 -24.16
CA LEU A 12 -6.79 17.77 -24.20
C LEU A 12 -6.60 16.52 -25.07
N THR A 13 -5.55 16.48 -25.89
CA THR A 13 -5.26 15.36 -26.78
C THR A 13 -3.82 14.87 -26.60
N GLY A 14 -3.54 13.64 -27.02
CA GLY A 14 -2.19 13.04 -26.95
C GLY A 14 -1.66 12.98 -25.52
N LEU A 15 -0.49 13.58 -25.26
CA LEU A 15 0.16 13.60 -23.94
C LEU A 15 -0.12 14.87 -23.12
N ASP A 16 -0.93 15.80 -23.61
CA ASP A 16 -1.26 17.04 -22.91
C ASP A 16 -2.00 16.83 -21.58
N PRO A 17 -2.90 15.83 -21.43
CA PRO A 17 -3.50 15.51 -20.14
C PRO A 17 -2.46 15.21 -19.06
N VAL A 18 -1.42 14.47 -19.40
CA VAL A 18 -0.33 14.08 -18.48
C VAL A 18 0.46 15.30 -18.05
N ARG A 19 0.84 16.18 -18.99
CA ARG A 19 1.60 17.40 -18.72
C ARG A 19 0.80 18.40 -17.87
N LYS A 20 -0.51 18.49 -18.11
CA LYS A 20 -1.41 19.42 -17.41
C LYS A 20 -1.78 18.95 -16.01
N ARG A 21 -1.83 17.64 -15.77
CA ARG A 21 -2.20 17.00 -14.50
C ARG A 21 -1.29 15.81 -14.18
N PRO A 22 0.03 16.03 -13.98
CA PRO A 22 0.98 14.94 -13.79
C PRO A 22 0.65 14.08 -12.55
N GLY A 23 0.12 14.67 -11.47
CA GLY A 23 -0.27 13.96 -10.25
C GLY A 23 -1.39 12.93 -10.42
N MET A 24 -2.14 12.96 -11.54
CA MET A 24 -3.11 11.90 -11.87
C MET A 24 -2.45 10.63 -12.40
N TYR A 25 -1.21 10.72 -12.89
CA TYR A 25 -0.52 9.64 -13.60
C TYR A 25 0.72 9.14 -12.87
N THR A 26 1.33 9.96 -12.01
CA THR A 26 2.58 9.62 -11.32
C THR A 26 2.71 10.35 -9.98
N ASP A 27 3.59 9.82 -9.11
CA ASP A 27 4.06 10.55 -7.93
C ASP A 27 4.96 11.72 -8.38
N THR A 28 4.57 12.94 -8.06
CA THR A 28 5.29 14.16 -8.42
C THR A 28 6.32 14.60 -7.38
N THR A 29 6.44 13.90 -6.25
CA THR A 29 7.46 14.23 -5.25
C THR A 29 8.88 13.94 -5.77
N ARG A 30 9.05 12.81 -6.47
CA ARG A 30 10.30 12.38 -7.11
C ARG A 30 10.04 11.52 -8.35
N PRO A 31 10.98 11.47 -9.31
CA PRO A 31 10.79 10.72 -10.56
C PRO A 31 10.95 9.19 -10.41
N ASN A 32 11.00 8.65 -9.18
CA ASN A 32 11.17 7.21 -8.96
C ASN A 32 10.08 6.36 -9.62
N HIS A 33 8.84 6.86 -9.65
CA HIS A 33 7.74 6.14 -10.29
C HIS A 33 7.93 6.06 -11.81
N LEU A 34 8.50 7.11 -12.45
CA LEU A 34 8.86 7.02 -13.88
C LEU A 34 9.90 5.93 -14.15
N ALA A 35 10.92 5.82 -13.27
CA ALA A 35 11.90 4.74 -13.36
C ALA A 35 11.23 3.37 -13.22
N GLN A 36 10.30 3.23 -12.29
CA GLN A 36 9.55 2.00 -12.05
C GLN A 36 8.75 1.58 -13.30
N GLU A 37 8.07 2.50 -13.98
CA GLU A 37 7.31 2.19 -15.22
C GLU A 37 8.21 1.66 -16.34
N VAL A 38 9.45 2.17 -16.48
CA VAL A 38 10.40 1.66 -17.47
C VAL A 38 10.94 0.29 -17.04
N ILE A 39 11.31 0.12 -15.77
CA ILE A 39 11.80 -1.14 -15.21
C ILE A 39 10.73 -2.23 -15.35
N ASP A 40 9.46 -1.92 -15.03
CA ASP A 40 8.36 -2.87 -15.08
C ASP A 40 8.12 -3.43 -16.51
N ASN A 41 8.39 -2.62 -17.54
CA ASN A 41 8.33 -3.14 -18.93
C ASN A 41 9.42 -4.16 -19.23
N SER A 42 10.64 -3.95 -18.75
CA SER A 42 11.74 -4.91 -18.88
C SER A 42 11.48 -6.18 -18.07
N VAL A 43 10.87 -6.03 -16.89
CA VAL A 43 10.47 -7.16 -16.02
C VAL A 43 9.32 -7.96 -16.64
N ASP A 44 8.39 -7.34 -17.35
CA ASP A 44 7.34 -8.06 -18.08
C ASP A 44 7.92 -8.95 -19.20
N GLU A 45 9.03 -8.55 -19.85
CA GLU A 45 9.78 -9.42 -20.75
C GLU A 45 10.43 -10.61 -20.02
N ALA A 46 10.90 -10.41 -18.78
CA ALA A 46 11.44 -11.48 -17.96
C ALA A 46 10.35 -12.48 -17.54
N LEU A 47 9.18 -11.99 -17.11
CA LEU A 47 8.01 -12.82 -16.80
C LEU A 47 7.53 -13.63 -18.01
N ALA A 48 7.65 -13.07 -19.22
CA ALA A 48 7.33 -13.76 -20.45
C ALA A 48 8.44 -14.75 -20.90
N GLY A 49 9.53 -14.89 -20.12
CA GLY A 49 10.64 -15.79 -20.38
C GLY A 49 11.60 -15.33 -21.48
N HIS A 50 11.62 -14.03 -21.80
CA HIS A 50 12.42 -13.45 -22.89
C HIS A 50 13.57 -12.57 -22.43
N CYS A 51 13.66 -12.25 -21.13
CA CYS A 51 14.72 -11.41 -20.57
C CYS A 51 15.38 -12.12 -19.38
N SER A 52 16.70 -12.06 -19.33
CA SER A 52 17.52 -12.64 -18.27
C SER A 52 18.36 -11.60 -17.53
N GLN A 53 18.49 -10.40 -18.07
CA GLN A 53 19.29 -9.33 -17.47
C GLN A 53 18.65 -7.95 -17.67
N ILE A 54 18.62 -7.16 -16.60
CA ILE A 54 18.19 -5.76 -16.61
C ILE A 54 19.31 -4.93 -15.99
N ASP A 55 19.82 -3.97 -16.75
CA ASP A 55 20.85 -3.02 -16.30
C ASP A 55 20.24 -1.63 -16.14
N VAL A 56 20.34 -1.06 -14.93
CA VAL A 56 19.88 0.29 -14.63
C VAL A 56 21.08 1.16 -14.32
N VAL A 57 21.16 2.32 -14.95
CA VAL A 57 22.26 3.29 -14.73
C VAL A 57 21.67 4.64 -14.36
N LEU A 58 22.06 5.14 -13.21
CA LEU A 58 21.82 6.52 -12.79
C LEU A 58 23.01 7.37 -13.22
N HIS A 59 22.80 8.17 -14.27
CA HIS A 59 23.84 8.97 -14.89
C HIS A 59 24.23 10.19 -14.06
N SER A 60 25.45 10.65 -14.26
CA SER A 60 25.98 11.84 -13.56
C SER A 60 25.21 13.13 -13.89
N ASP A 61 24.55 13.21 -15.06
CA ASP A 61 23.72 14.34 -15.48
C ASP A 61 22.29 14.31 -14.92
N GLY A 62 21.94 13.30 -14.12
CA GLY A 62 20.63 13.11 -13.51
C GLY A 62 19.63 12.35 -14.39
N ALA A 63 20.05 11.86 -15.57
CA ALA A 63 19.26 10.93 -16.38
C ALA A 63 19.32 9.52 -15.78
N LEU A 64 18.34 8.67 -16.13
CA LEU A 64 18.33 7.26 -15.80
C LEU A 64 18.20 6.46 -17.08
N SER A 65 18.94 5.37 -17.21
CA SER A 65 18.76 4.41 -18.29
C SER A 65 18.42 3.02 -17.75
N VAL A 66 17.53 2.33 -18.46
CA VAL A 66 17.18 0.93 -18.22
C VAL A 66 17.42 0.19 -19.53
N THR A 67 18.17 -0.88 -19.47
CA THR A 67 18.49 -1.73 -20.63
C THR A 67 18.19 -3.18 -20.28
N ASP A 68 17.45 -3.86 -21.17
CA ASP A 68 17.16 -5.28 -21.07
C ASP A 68 17.71 -6.07 -22.26
N ASP A 69 17.73 -7.39 -22.11
CA ASP A 69 18.07 -8.35 -23.16
C ASP A 69 16.83 -9.08 -23.71
N GLY A 70 15.63 -8.48 -23.57
CA GLY A 70 14.35 -8.99 -24.04
C GLY A 70 14.22 -9.03 -25.57
N ARG A 71 12.99 -9.17 -26.06
CA ARG A 71 12.71 -9.26 -27.52
C ARG A 71 12.95 -7.96 -28.28
N GLY A 72 13.04 -6.84 -27.59
CA GLY A 72 13.04 -5.49 -28.16
C GLY A 72 11.64 -5.01 -28.55
N MET A 73 11.36 -3.73 -28.32
CA MET A 73 10.08 -3.12 -28.69
C MET A 73 9.79 -3.28 -30.20
N PRO A 74 8.50 -3.37 -30.60
CA PRO A 74 8.14 -3.51 -32.00
C PRO A 74 8.54 -2.27 -32.80
N VAL A 75 9.23 -2.49 -33.92
CA VAL A 75 9.74 -1.46 -34.87
C VAL A 75 8.94 -1.39 -36.16
N ASP A 76 8.09 -2.39 -36.41
CA ASP A 76 7.20 -2.47 -37.55
C ASP A 76 6.06 -1.45 -37.44
N LEU A 77 5.44 -1.12 -38.60
CA LEU A 77 4.36 -0.15 -38.68
C LEU A 77 3.05 -0.73 -38.10
N HIS A 78 2.45 -0.01 -37.19
CA HIS A 78 1.12 -0.34 -36.65
C HIS A 78 0.07 -0.24 -37.77
N ALA A 79 -0.79 -1.25 -37.89
CA ALA A 79 -1.72 -1.38 -39.02
C ALA A 79 -2.66 -0.18 -39.19
N GLU A 80 -3.18 0.36 -38.08
CA GLU A 80 -4.15 1.49 -38.08
C GLU A 80 -3.45 2.85 -38.00
N GLN A 81 -2.49 3.01 -37.06
CA GLN A 81 -1.84 4.30 -36.79
C GLN A 81 -0.81 4.70 -37.83
N LYS A 82 -0.32 3.73 -38.65
CA LYS A 82 0.73 3.93 -39.68
C LYS A 82 2.04 4.52 -39.14
N LEU A 83 2.29 4.33 -37.85
CA LEU A 83 3.50 4.73 -37.13
C LEU A 83 4.24 3.48 -36.65
N PRO A 84 5.56 3.55 -36.42
CA PRO A 84 6.31 2.46 -35.79
C PRO A 84 5.71 2.09 -34.43
N GLY A 85 5.67 0.79 -34.10
CA GLY A 85 5.08 0.33 -32.82
C GLY A 85 5.67 1.03 -31.59
N VAL A 86 6.98 1.24 -31.57
CA VAL A 86 7.67 1.98 -30.49
C VAL A 86 7.18 3.43 -30.37
N GLU A 87 6.93 4.11 -31.49
CA GLU A 87 6.39 5.48 -31.49
C GLU A 87 4.98 5.51 -30.91
N VAL A 88 4.13 4.56 -31.31
CA VAL A 88 2.76 4.44 -30.77
C VAL A 88 2.80 4.22 -29.25
N ILE A 89 3.64 3.32 -28.75
CA ILE A 89 3.78 3.02 -27.32
C ILE A 89 4.26 4.25 -26.51
N LEU A 90 5.17 5.05 -27.07
CA LEU A 90 5.76 6.20 -26.35
C LEU A 90 4.94 7.49 -26.48
N SER A 91 4.08 7.62 -27.50
CA SER A 91 3.36 8.87 -27.77
C SER A 91 1.84 8.80 -27.59
N THR A 92 1.29 7.61 -27.34
CA THR A 92 -0.18 7.42 -27.23
C THR A 92 -0.53 6.82 -25.89
N LEU A 93 -1.48 7.45 -25.17
CA LEU A 93 -2.06 6.88 -23.96
C LEU A 93 -2.94 5.67 -24.31
N HIS A 94 -2.99 4.70 -23.41
CA HIS A 94 -3.76 3.47 -23.59
C HIS A 94 -3.36 2.66 -24.84
N ALA A 95 -2.07 2.69 -25.19
CA ALA A 95 -1.50 1.89 -26.25
C ALA A 95 -0.50 0.87 -25.68
N GLY A 96 -0.65 -0.40 -26.06
CA GLY A 96 0.28 -1.44 -25.62
C GLY A 96 -0.18 -2.85 -25.99
N GLY A 97 0.75 -3.78 -26.12
CA GLY A 97 0.49 -5.19 -26.42
C GLY A 97 -0.10 -6.00 -25.25
N LYS A 98 -0.26 -5.37 -24.07
CA LYS A 98 -0.72 -6.01 -22.83
C LYS A 98 -2.25 -6.05 -22.70
N PHE A 99 -2.98 -5.40 -23.59
CA PHE A 99 -4.45 -5.49 -23.69
C PHE A 99 -4.96 -6.77 -24.35
N SER A 100 -4.08 -7.60 -24.89
CA SER A 100 -4.45 -8.89 -25.48
C SER A 100 -3.74 -10.03 -24.74
N ASP A 101 -4.49 -11.04 -24.32
CA ASP A 101 -4.03 -12.28 -23.66
C ASP A 101 -3.00 -13.11 -24.46
N LYS A 102 -2.63 -12.64 -25.65
CA LYS A 102 -1.78 -13.41 -26.58
C LYS A 102 -0.28 -13.30 -26.30
N SER A 103 0.15 -12.25 -25.59
CA SER A 103 1.58 -11.95 -25.44
C SER A 103 2.07 -11.96 -24.00
N TYR A 104 1.19 -11.74 -23.01
CA TYR A 104 1.54 -11.71 -21.58
C TYR A 104 0.40 -12.31 -20.77
N GLN A 105 0.68 -13.38 -20.04
CA GLN A 105 -0.30 -14.04 -19.17
C GLN A 105 -0.50 -13.24 -17.85
N PHE A 106 0.60 -12.69 -17.35
CA PHE A 106 0.63 -11.80 -16.18
C PHE A 106 1.46 -10.57 -16.52
N SER A 107 1.05 -9.40 -16.08
CA SER A 107 1.75 -8.14 -16.35
C SER A 107 1.57 -7.17 -15.19
N GLY A 108 2.63 -6.44 -14.83
CA GLY A 108 2.58 -5.33 -13.89
C GLY A 108 1.93 -4.08 -14.47
N GLY A 109 2.05 -3.87 -15.78
CA GLY A 109 1.50 -2.72 -16.49
C GLY A 109 0.08 -2.98 -17.00
N LEU A 110 -0.95 -2.61 -16.22
CA LEU A 110 -2.36 -2.87 -16.54
C LEU A 110 -3.02 -1.80 -17.44
N HIS A 111 -2.49 -0.58 -17.49
CA HIS A 111 -3.21 0.57 -18.07
C HIS A 111 -2.68 1.05 -19.43
N GLY A 112 -1.52 0.55 -19.89
CA GLY A 112 -0.93 0.95 -21.17
C GLY A 112 -0.55 2.42 -21.26
N VAL A 113 -0.22 3.06 -20.13
CA VAL A 113 0.14 4.48 -20.07
C VAL A 113 1.55 4.74 -19.53
N GLY A 114 2.20 3.79 -18.89
CA GLY A 114 3.43 3.99 -18.12
C GLY A 114 4.53 4.69 -18.90
N VAL A 115 5.01 4.12 -19.99
CA VAL A 115 6.13 4.72 -20.77
C VAL A 115 5.74 5.97 -21.53
N SER A 116 4.48 6.15 -21.92
CA SER A 116 4.01 7.40 -22.51
C SER A 116 3.97 8.54 -21.48
N VAL A 117 3.68 8.22 -20.21
CA VAL A 117 3.80 9.16 -19.07
C VAL A 117 5.27 9.51 -18.83
N VAL A 118 6.18 8.52 -18.86
CA VAL A 118 7.63 8.79 -18.77
C VAL A 118 8.08 9.75 -19.87
N ASN A 119 7.65 9.52 -21.11
CA ASN A 119 7.98 10.39 -22.24
C ASN A 119 7.40 11.82 -22.04
N ALA A 120 6.15 11.92 -21.62
CA ALA A 120 5.47 13.21 -21.42
C ALA A 120 6.15 14.10 -20.37
N LEU A 121 6.71 13.48 -19.30
CA LEU A 121 7.29 14.17 -18.14
C LEU A 121 8.83 14.19 -18.15
N SER A 122 9.44 13.83 -19.29
CA SER A 122 10.88 13.87 -19.49
C SER A 122 11.29 15.03 -20.38
N ALA A 123 12.34 15.76 -19.98
CA ALA A 123 12.95 16.78 -20.84
C ALA A 123 13.55 16.15 -22.10
N VAL A 124 14.15 14.95 -21.98
CA VAL A 124 14.68 14.15 -23.07
C VAL A 124 14.40 12.69 -22.79
N LEU A 125 13.99 11.94 -23.83
CA LEU A 125 13.89 10.49 -23.81
C LEU A 125 14.51 9.92 -25.10
N GLU A 126 15.43 8.98 -24.94
CA GLU A 126 16.09 8.27 -26.01
C GLU A 126 15.77 6.78 -25.90
N VAL A 127 15.38 6.16 -27.00
CA VAL A 127 15.15 4.72 -27.07
C VAL A 127 16.10 4.07 -28.06
N THR A 128 16.70 2.97 -27.65
CA THR A 128 17.56 2.11 -28.49
C THR A 128 16.97 0.70 -28.48
N ILE A 129 16.73 0.13 -29.66
CA ILE A 129 16.13 -1.19 -29.79
C ILE A 129 17.07 -2.08 -30.59
N ARG A 130 17.41 -3.24 -30.07
CA ARG A 130 18.15 -4.30 -30.76
C ARG A 130 17.13 -5.36 -31.17
N ARG A 131 16.90 -5.48 -32.48
CA ARG A 131 15.92 -6.42 -33.02
C ARG A 131 16.27 -6.81 -34.48
N ASP A 132 16.07 -8.05 -34.80
CA ASP A 132 16.25 -8.61 -36.16
C ASP A 132 17.63 -8.34 -36.79
N GLY A 133 18.67 -8.24 -35.94
CA GLY A 133 20.04 -8.00 -36.37
C GLY A 133 20.39 -6.53 -36.59
N HIS A 134 19.49 -5.61 -36.27
CA HIS A 134 19.69 -4.16 -36.37
C HIS A 134 19.58 -3.47 -35.02
N ILE A 135 20.19 -2.31 -34.91
CA ILE A 135 20.05 -1.38 -33.80
C ILE A 135 19.25 -0.19 -34.32
N TYR A 136 18.10 0.04 -33.70
CA TYR A 136 17.23 1.18 -34.01
C TYR A 136 17.36 2.22 -32.92
N SER A 137 17.25 3.49 -33.32
CA SER A 137 17.21 4.60 -32.36
C SER A 137 16.12 5.60 -32.69
N MET A 138 15.56 6.23 -31.67
CA MET A 138 14.53 7.24 -31.76
C MET A 138 14.63 8.14 -30.53
N ALA A 139 14.28 9.43 -30.65
CA ALA A 139 14.37 10.38 -29.56
C ALA A 139 13.14 11.29 -29.46
N PHE A 140 12.93 11.79 -28.23
CA PHE A 140 11.83 12.68 -27.88
C PHE A 140 12.35 13.79 -26.94
N ALA A 141 11.71 14.96 -27.01
CA ALA A 141 11.92 16.05 -26.07
C ALA A 141 10.56 16.58 -25.58
N GLY A 142 10.37 16.63 -24.27
CA GLY A 142 9.09 17.06 -23.67
C GLY A 142 7.90 16.26 -24.21
N GLY A 143 8.08 14.97 -24.49
CA GLY A 143 7.05 14.10 -25.05
C GLY A 143 6.79 14.22 -26.54
N ASN A 144 7.48 15.13 -27.25
CA ASN A 144 7.35 15.29 -28.68
C ASN A 144 8.52 14.61 -29.38
N LYS A 145 8.22 13.93 -30.48
CA LYS A 145 9.25 13.29 -31.30
C LYS A 145 10.23 14.33 -31.86
N THR A 146 11.53 14.11 -31.66
CA THR A 146 12.62 14.91 -32.26
C THR A 146 13.30 14.20 -33.39
N ASP A 147 13.46 12.89 -33.27
CA ASP A 147 14.09 12.08 -34.30
C ASP A 147 13.19 10.91 -34.69
N ASP A 148 13.10 10.65 -36.01
CA ASP A 148 12.38 9.47 -36.50
C ASP A 148 13.13 8.18 -36.16
N LEU A 149 12.40 7.06 -36.15
CA LEU A 149 12.99 5.75 -35.98
C LEU A 149 13.96 5.45 -37.12
N THR A 150 15.24 5.32 -36.82
CA THR A 150 16.31 5.05 -37.79
C THR A 150 17.14 3.84 -37.39
N VAL A 151 17.73 3.17 -38.38
CA VAL A 151 18.74 2.14 -38.12
C VAL A 151 20.07 2.83 -37.87
N SER A 152 20.50 2.79 -36.58
CA SER A 152 21.76 3.40 -36.14
C SER A 152 22.95 2.43 -36.18
N GLY A 153 22.71 1.13 -36.37
CA GLY A 153 23.76 0.13 -36.39
C GLY A 153 23.26 -1.29 -36.69
N SER A 154 24.17 -2.24 -36.55
CA SER A 154 23.86 -3.67 -36.64
C SER A 154 24.32 -4.42 -35.40
N CYS A 155 23.64 -5.50 -35.07
CA CYS A 155 23.97 -6.41 -33.96
C CYS A 155 23.82 -7.87 -34.40
N GLY A 156 24.26 -8.80 -33.57
CA GLY A 156 23.97 -10.21 -33.78
C GLY A 156 22.46 -10.48 -33.71
N LYS A 157 21.92 -11.36 -34.55
CA LYS A 157 20.48 -11.70 -34.57
C LYS A 157 19.90 -12.15 -33.22
N ARG A 158 20.74 -12.72 -32.35
CA ARG A 158 20.35 -13.15 -30.99
C ARG A 158 20.55 -12.05 -29.96
N ASN A 159 21.22 -10.96 -30.31
CA ASN A 159 21.41 -9.82 -29.41
C ASN A 159 20.22 -8.89 -29.56
N THR A 160 19.17 -9.16 -28.81
CA THR A 160 17.93 -8.39 -28.80
C THR A 160 17.83 -7.58 -27.49
N GLY A 161 16.87 -6.68 -27.38
CA GLY A 161 16.58 -5.93 -26.16
C GLY A 161 16.17 -4.49 -26.41
N THR A 162 15.74 -3.84 -25.35
CA THR A 162 15.37 -2.42 -25.35
C THR A 162 16.23 -1.65 -24.35
N GLY A 163 16.68 -0.47 -24.73
CA GLY A 163 17.30 0.51 -23.85
C GLY A 163 16.51 1.81 -23.89
N ILE A 164 16.07 2.30 -22.75
CA ILE A 164 15.43 3.61 -22.59
C ILE A 164 16.28 4.45 -21.67
N ARG A 165 16.73 5.61 -22.16
CA ARG A 165 17.39 6.64 -21.36
C ARG A 165 16.49 7.85 -21.32
N PHE A 166 16.16 8.32 -20.12
CA PHE A 166 15.32 9.49 -19.94
C PHE A 166 15.86 10.42 -18.86
N LYS A 167 15.62 11.71 -19.03
CA LYS A 167 15.95 12.74 -18.06
C LYS A 167 14.65 13.41 -17.62
N PRO A 168 14.22 13.26 -16.35
CA PRO A 168 13.01 13.89 -15.86
C PRO A 168 13.06 15.42 -16.06
N ASP A 169 11.94 16.01 -16.44
CA ASP A 169 11.81 17.46 -16.45
C ASP A 169 11.53 17.97 -15.03
N ALA A 170 12.43 18.83 -14.53
CA ALA A 170 12.38 19.34 -13.17
C ALA A 170 11.10 20.14 -12.85
N SER A 171 10.41 20.63 -13.87
CA SER A 171 9.19 21.43 -13.69
C SER A 171 8.01 20.64 -13.16
N TYR A 172 8.04 19.30 -13.27
CA TYR A 172 6.94 18.42 -12.85
C TYR A 172 7.15 17.78 -11.48
N PHE A 173 8.32 17.94 -10.85
CA PHE A 173 8.66 17.24 -9.61
C PHE A 173 9.12 18.21 -8.52
N ASP A 174 8.73 17.93 -7.28
CA ASP A 174 9.24 18.66 -6.11
C ASP A 174 10.78 18.54 -6.01
N SER A 175 11.31 17.37 -6.38
CA SER A 175 12.74 17.11 -6.54
C SER A 175 12.97 16.24 -7.78
N ALA A 176 13.71 16.74 -8.75
CA ALA A 176 14.06 16.00 -9.97
C ALA A 176 15.13 14.91 -9.76
N THR A 177 15.56 14.66 -8.51
CA THR A 177 16.57 13.65 -8.19
C THR A 177 15.93 12.33 -7.77
N PHE A 178 16.43 11.21 -8.32
CA PHE A 178 16.01 9.89 -7.92
C PHE A 178 16.43 9.58 -6.47
N SER A 179 15.55 8.93 -5.73
CA SER A 179 15.90 8.32 -4.44
C SER A 179 16.55 6.95 -4.71
N VAL A 180 17.86 6.88 -4.53
CA VAL A 180 18.64 5.64 -4.72
C VAL A 180 18.16 4.51 -3.81
N PRO A 181 17.87 4.74 -2.51
CA PRO A 181 17.34 3.68 -1.65
C PRO A 181 16.02 3.08 -2.15
N LYS A 182 15.06 3.93 -2.59
CA LYS A 182 13.79 3.46 -3.16
C LYS A 182 14.01 2.67 -4.46
N LEU A 183 14.94 3.14 -5.30
CA LEU A 183 15.29 2.47 -6.54
C LEU A 183 15.95 1.09 -6.28
N SER A 184 16.92 1.03 -5.35
CA SER A 184 17.58 -0.21 -4.96
C SER A 184 16.59 -1.22 -4.38
N HIS A 185 15.67 -0.77 -3.53
CA HIS A 185 14.63 -1.64 -2.96
C HIS A 185 13.73 -2.21 -4.06
N ALA A 186 13.26 -1.37 -5.00
CA ALA A 186 12.42 -1.81 -6.11
C ALA A 186 13.14 -2.82 -7.02
N LEU A 187 14.41 -2.57 -7.38
CA LEU A 187 15.20 -3.46 -8.22
C LEU A 187 15.50 -4.79 -7.57
N ARG A 188 15.85 -4.78 -6.26
CA ARG A 188 16.03 -6.01 -5.49
C ARG A 188 14.75 -6.84 -5.47
N ALA A 189 13.60 -6.22 -5.22
CA ALA A 189 12.31 -6.90 -5.25
C ALA A 189 12.03 -7.56 -6.61
N LYS A 190 12.38 -6.90 -7.74
CA LYS A 190 12.21 -7.50 -9.07
C LYS A 190 13.11 -8.73 -9.27
N ALA A 191 14.37 -8.69 -8.82
CA ALA A 191 15.25 -9.84 -8.87
C ALA A 191 14.73 -11.01 -8.02
N VAL A 192 14.22 -10.71 -6.82
CA VAL A 192 13.63 -11.70 -5.91
C VAL A 192 12.38 -12.36 -6.51
N LEU A 193 11.51 -11.57 -7.15
CA LEU A 193 10.23 -12.04 -7.68
C LEU A 193 10.32 -12.71 -9.06
N CYS A 194 11.48 -12.60 -9.72
CA CYS A 194 11.77 -13.23 -11.01
C CYS A 194 13.01 -14.11 -10.86
N PRO A 195 12.88 -15.36 -10.41
CA PRO A 195 14.01 -16.29 -10.22
C PRO A 195 14.89 -16.37 -11.47
N GLY A 196 16.21 -16.30 -11.29
CA GLY A 196 17.17 -16.32 -12.39
C GLY A 196 17.32 -15.00 -13.16
N LEU A 197 16.58 -13.93 -12.81
CA LEU A 197 16.76 -12.61 -13.38
C LEU A 197 17.92 -11.88 -12.69
N LYS A 198 18.89 -11.46 -13.48
CA LYS A 198 19.99 -10.61 -13.04
C LYS A 198 19.61 -9.14 -13.17
N VAL A 199 19.67 -8.39 -12.07
CA VAL A 199 19.36 -6.96 -12.05
C VAL A 199 20.56 -6.20 -11.53
N THR A 200 20.97 -5.12 -12.21
CA THR A 200 22.09 -4.28 -11.76
C THR A 200 21.66 -2.81 -11.61
N LEU A 201 22.25 -2.12 -10.66
CA LEU A 201 22.16 -0.67 -10.50
C LEU A 201 23.56 -0.07 -10.45
N THR A 202 23.85 0.84 -11.38
CA THR A 202 25.09 1.60 -11.40
C THR A 202 24.79 3.08 -11.08
N ASP A 203 25.39 3.61 -10.02
CA ASP A 203 25.38 5.05 -9.71
C ASP A 203 26.70 5.65 -10.21
N GLU A 204 26.67 6.36 -11.33
CA GLU A 204 27.87 6.98 -11.92
C GLU A 204 28.49 8.06 -11.02
N LYS A 205 27.69 8.79 -10.23
CA LYS A 205 28.19 9.84 -9.33
C LYS A 205 29.01 9.25 -8.21
N LYS A 206 28.53 8.16 -7.61
CA LYS A 206 29.21 7.46 -6.52
C LYS A 206 30.23 6.44 -7.02
N LYS A 207 30.18 6.08 -8.30
CA LYS A 207 30.97 4.99 -8.89
C LYS A 207 30.71 3.64 -8.20
N GLU A 208 29.49 3.43 -7.78
CA GLU A 208 29.02 2.21 -7.13
C GLU A 208 28.20 1.37 -8.11
N LYS A 209 28.40 0.07 -8.07
CA LYS A 209 27.57 -0.90 -8.80
C LYS A 209 27.06 -1.94 -7.82
N THR A 210 25.76 -2.13 -7.78
CA THR A 210 25.08 -3.17 -7.02
C THR A 210 24.45 -4.16 -7.99
N GLU A 211 24.51 -5.45 -7.64
CA GLU A 211 23.95 -6.53 -8.43
C GLU A 211 23.07 -7.41 -7.53
N TRP A 212 21.93 -7.82 -8.02
CA TRP A 212 21.02 -8.76 -7.38
C TRP A 212 20.73 -9.92 -8.34
N TYR A 213 20.86 -11.13 -7.83
CA TYR A 213 20.56 -12.36 -8.53
C TYR A 213 20.13 -13.41 -7.50
N TYR A 214 18.96 -13.98 -7.66
CA TYR A 214 18.42 -15.02 -6.78
C TYR A 214 17.99 -16.20 -7.66
N GLU A 215 18.64 -17.35 -7.49
CA GLU A 215 18.38 -18.53 -8.30
C GLU A 215 17.02 -19.13 -7.94
N ASP A 216 16.74 -19.28 -6.63
CA ASP A 216 15.47 -19.76 -6.08
C ASP A 216 14.56 -18.61 -5.58
N GLY A 217 14.81 -17.39 -6.04
CA GLY A 217 13.94 -16.22 -5.89
C GLY A 217 13.65 -15.86 -4.43
N ILE A 218 12.37 -15.94 -4.05
CA ILE A 218 11.90 -15.53 -2.73
C ILE A 218 12.44 -16.41 -1.59
N SER A 219 12.82 -17.67 -1.87
CA SER A 219 13.44 -18.58 -0.90
C SER A 219 14.82 -18.10 -0.50
N ASP A 220 15.70 -17.87 -1.48
CA ASP A 220 17.06 -17.37 -1.27
C ASP A 220 17.04 -16.04 -0.54
N TYR A 221 16.16 -15.15 -0.99
CA TYR A 221 16.01 -13.82 -0.38
C TYR A 221 15.64 -13.89 1.11
N LEU A 222 14.65 -14.73 1.46
CA LEU A 222 14.23 -14.85 2.86
C LEU A 222 15.31 -15.52 3.71
N ALA A 223 15.98 -16.55 3.18
CA ALA A 223 17.09 -17.23 3.86
C ALA A 223 18.27 -16.27 4.12
N ASP A 224 18.67 -15.49 3.11
CA ASP A 224 19.74 -14.50 3.26
C ASP A 224 19.38 -13.41 4.28
N ALA A 225 18.14 -12.93 4.24
CA ALA A 225 17.69 -11.85 5.10
C ALA A 225 17.51 -12.29 6.58
N THR A 226 17.42 -13.59 6.84
CA THR A 226 17.29 -14.18 8.19
C THR A 226 18.54 -14.93 8.64
N ILE A 227 19.66 -14.88 7.88
CA ILE A 227 20.86 -15.71 8.08
C ILE A 227 21.47 -15.60 9.48
N ASP A 228 21.42 -14.43 10.10
CA ASP A 228 21.97 -14.16 11.43
C ASP A 228 20.93 -14.37 12.56
N CYS A 229 19.76 -14.89 12.25
CA CYS A 229 18.67 -15.08 13.21
C CYS A 229 18.37 -16.55 13.44
N PRO A 230 18.00 -16.95 14.66
CA PRO A 230 17.39 -18.26 14.88
C PRO A 230 16.01 -18.29 14.20
N VAL A 231 15.77 -19.29 13.35
CA VAL A 231 14.54 -19.43 12.58
C VAL A 231 13.94 -20.84 12.68
N ILE A 232 12.66 -20.96 12.45
CA ILE A 232 11.91 -22.21 12.32
C ILE A 232 11.05 -22.12 11.04
N PRO A 233 11.20 -23.05 10.09
CA PRO A 233 12.27 -24.03 9.93
C PRO A 233 13.60 -23.37 9.56
N GLU A 234 14.71 -24.13 9.57
CA GLU A 234 16.05 -23.66 9.17
C GLU A 234 16.08 -23.23 7.70
N GLN A 235 15.43 -23.99 6.83
CA GLN A 235 15.18 -23.61 5.43
C GLN A 235 13.77 -23.08 5.29
N PRO A 236 13.54 -21.98 4.55
CA PRO A 236 12.19 -21.42 4.38
C PRO A 236 11.20 -22.47 3.86
N PHE A 237 10.01 -22.51 4.46
CA PHE A 237 8.89 -23.24 3.89
C PHE A 237 8.42 -22.50 2.64
N THR A 238 8.61 -23.12 1.49
CA THR A 238 8.24 -22.56 0.18
C THR A 238 7.13 -23.34 -0.48
N THR A 239 6.31 -22.67 -1.25
CA THR A 239 5.31 -23.30 -2.11
C THR A 239 5.15 -22.50 -3.37
N HIS A 240 4.99 -23.20 -4.46
CA HIS A 240 4.53 -22.70 -5.74
C HIS A 240 3.19 -23.34 -6.05
N PHE A 241 2.17 -22.52 -6.28
CA PHE A 241 0.86 -22.96 -6.73
C PHE A 241 0.54 -22.25 -8.05
N GLU A 242 0.22 -23.02 -9.07
CA GLU A 242 -0.18 -22.52 -10.38
C GLU A 242 -1.57 -23.07 -10.74
N GLY A 243 -2.53 -22.16 -10.89
CA GLY A 243 -3.87 -22.41 -11.39
C GLY A 243 -3.99 -22.09 -12.88
N SER A 244 -5.22 -22.05 -13.40
CA SER A 244 -5.48 -21.74 -14.80
C SER A 244 -5.28 -20.26 -15.16
N SER A 245 -5.47 -19.37 -14.20
CA SER A 245 -5.42 -17.90 -14.36
C SER A 245 -4.72 -17.19 -13.19
N GLU A 246 -4.23 -17.94 -12.22
CA GLU A 246 -3.58 -17.42 -11.02
C GLU A 246 -2.32 -18.25 -10.70
N ALA A 247 -1.32 -17.58 -10.12
CA ALA A 247 -0.20 -18.27 -9.48
C ALA A 247 0.14 -17.61 -8.15
N VAL A 248 0.59 -18.41 -7.19
CA VAL A 248 0.96 -17.92 -5.86
C VAL A 248 2.25 -18.59 -5.42
N ASP A 249 3.21 -17.76 -5.05
CA ASP A 249 4.51 -18.19 -4.51
C ASP A 249 4.68 -17.59 -3.12
N TRP A 250 5.22 -18.37 -2.18
CA TRP A 250 5.65 -17.82 -0.89
C TRP A 250 6.85 -18.54 -0.32
N ALA A 251 7.59 -17.80 0.52
CA ALA A 251 8.59 -18.32 1.43
C ALA A 251 8.25 -17.83 2.84
N ILE A 252 8.34 -18.72 3.83
CA ILE A 252 7.91 -18.45 5.20
C ILE A 252 8.89 -19.06 6.20
N GLN A 253 9.19 -18.28 7.25
CA GLN A 253 9.93 -18.72 8.44
C GLN A 253 9.38 -18.01 9.67
N TRP A 254 9.63 -18.54 10.85
CA TRP A 254 9.27 -17.89 12.12
C TRP A 254 10.52 -17.56 12.92
N LEU A 255 10.53 -16.37 13.52
CA LEU A 255 11.55 -15.97 14.47
C LEU A 255 11.10 -16.32 15.90
N PRO A 256 11.74 -17.28 16.58
CA PRO A 256 11.44 -17.55 17.99
C PRO A 256 11.77 -16.36 18.86
N GLU A 257 12.95 -15.74 18.66
CA GLU A 257 13.46 -14.61 19.41
C GLU A 257 14.32 -13.70 18.53
N GLY A 258 14.40 -12.40 18.87
CA GLY A 258 15.29 -11.44 18.20
C GLY A 258 14.98 -11.20 16.71
N GLY A 259 15.79 -10.43 16.03
CA GLY A 259 15.70 -10.12 14.60
C GLY A 259 14.51 -9.24 14.19
N ASP A 260 14.59 -8.70 12.98
CA ASP A 260 13.52 -7.91 12.37
C ASP A 260 12.58 -8.82 11.56
N VAL A 261 11.28 -8.58 11.69
CA VAL A 261 10.28 -9.35 10.95
C VAL A 261 10.21 -8.87 9.50
N ILE A 262 10.42 -9.77 8.57
CA ILE A 262 10.28 -9.53 7.15
C ILE A 262 8.84 -9.86 6.75
N ALA A 263 8.10 -8.86 6.28
CA ALA A 263 6.69 -9.02 5.91
C ALA A 263 6.45 -8.31 4.56
N GLU A 264 6.71 -9.02 3.48
CA GLU A 264 6.60 -8.48 2.13
C GLU A 264 5.53 -9.22 1.33
N SER A 265 4.70 -8.45 0.61
CA SER A 265 3.70 -9.02 -0.27
C SER A 265 3.61 -8.27 -1.59
N TYR A 266 3.34 -9.01 -2.66
CA TYR A 266 3.35 -8.52 -4.02
C TYR A 266 2.18 -9.10 -4.81
N VAL A 267 1.62 -8.30 -5.71
CA VAL A 267 0.60 -8.73 -6.67
C VAL A 267 1.02 -8.26 -8.06
N ASN A 268 1.20 -9.19 -8.98
CA ASN A 268 1.75 -8.91 -10.31
C ASN A 268 3.03 -8.07 -10.24
N LEU A 269 3.93 -8.43 -9.32
CA LEU A 269 5.20 -7.76 -9.01
C LEU A 269 5.08 -6.34 -8.44
N ILE A 270 3.87 -5.88 -8.14
CA ILE A 270 3.61 -4.59 -7.49
C ILE A 270 3.64 -4.82 -5.98
N PRO A 271 4.45 -4.06 -5.21
CA PRO A 271 4.49 -4.20 -3.77
C PRO A 271 3.16 -3.75 -3.15
N THR A 272 2.60 -4.59 -2.29
CA THR A 272 1.39 -4.29 -1.53
C THR A 272 1.76 -4.00 -0.07
N ALA A 273 2.33 -2.84 0.18
CA ALA A 273 2.85 -2.45 1.50
C ALA A 273 1.80 -2.50 2.63
N GLN A 274 0.53 -2.35 2.29
CA GLN A 274 -0.60 -2.47 3.23
C GLN A 274 -1.26 -3.86 3.18
N GLY A 275 -0.61 -4.84 2.53
CA GLY A 275 -1.12 -6.20 2.40
C GLY A 275 -2.42 -6.28 1.59
N GLY A 276 -3.40 -6.98 2.11
CA GLY A 276 -4.72 -7.13 1.48
C GLY A 276 -5.30 -8.53 1.66
N THR A 277 -6.23 -8.89 0.79
CA THR A 277 -6.97 -10.16 0.86
C THR A 277 -6.07 -11.39 0.73
N HIS A 278 -5.02 -11.33 -0.10
CA HIS A 278 -4.03 -12.41 -0.27
C HIS A 278 -3.24 -12.68 1.03
N VAL A 279 -2.76 -11.64 1.73
CA VAL A 279 -2.07 -11.78 3.01
C VAL A 279 -3.00 -12.35 4.08
N ASN A 280 -4.26 -11.88 4.12
CA ASN A 280 -5.26 -12.43 5.03
C ASN A 280 -5.55 -13.90 4.73
N GLY A 281 -5.58 -14.27 3.45
CA GLY A 281 -5.71 -15.66 3.02
C GLY A 281 -4.57 -16.53 3.53
N LEU A 282 -3.31 -16.08 3.33
CA LEU A 282 -2.13 -16.78 3.82
C LEU A 282 -2.19 -16.99 5.34
N ARG A 283 -2.47 -15.93 6.09
CA ARG A 283 -2.59 -15.96 7.55
C ARG A 283 -3.65 -16.96 8.01
N THR A 284 -4.81 -17.00 7.34
CA THR A 284 -5.90 -17.92 7.68
C THR A 284 -5.51 -19.35 7.37
N GLY A 285 -4.98 -19.63 6.17
CA GLY A 285 -4.59 -20.98 5.75
C GLY A 285 -3.53 -21.59 6.64
N LEU A 286 -2.48 -20.84 6.99
CA LEU A 286 -1.43 -21.30 7.91
C LEU A 286 -1.99 -21.61 9.31
N ALA A 287 -2.85 -20.74 9.83
CA ALA A 287 -3.44 -20.94 11.14
C ALA A 287 -4.36 -22.17 11.20
N ASP A 288 -5.14 -22.40 10.14
CA ASP A 288 -6.04 -23.55 10.09
C ASP A 288 -5.26 -24.85 9.96
N ALA A 289 -4.21 -24.91 9.12
CA ALA A 289 -3.37 -26.08 8.98
C ALA A 289 -2.63 -26.45 10.28
N LEU A 290 -2.02 -25.46 10.95
CA LEU A 290 -1.31 -25.71 12.20
C LEU A 290 -2.27 -26.12 13.33
N ARG A 291 -3.47 -25.54 13.38
CA ARG A 291 -4.50 -25.92 14.35
C ARG A 291 -4.93 -27.37 14.15
N GLU A 292 -5.21 -27.77 12.93
CA GLU A 292 -5.58 -29.14 12.57
C GLU A 292 -4.47 -30.12 12.91
N PHE A 293 -3.21 -29.80 12.61
CA PHE A 293 -2.04 -30.58 12.99
C PHE A 293 -1.94 -30.78 14.51
N CYS A 294 -2.09 -29.70 15.29
CA CYS A 294 -2.03 -29.76 16.75
C CYS A 294 -3.20 -30.56 17.35
N GLU A 295 -4.39 -30.48 16.78
CA GLU A 295 -5.56 -31.23 17.22
C GLU A 295 -5.41 -32.73 16.95
N ILE A 296 -4.98 -33.12 15.75
CA ILE A 296 -4.76 -34.53 15.38
C ILE A 296 -3.70 -35.20 16.28
N ARG A 297 -2.65 -34.47 16.63
CA ARG A 297 -1.55 -34.97 17.46
C ARG A 297 -1.74 -34.77 18.96
N ASN A 298 -2.88 -34.16 19.38
CA ASN A 298 -3.18 -33.84 20.77
C ASN A 298 -2.09 -33.00 21.47
N LEU A 299 -1.50 -32.04 20.74
CA LEU A 299 -0.45 -31.16 21.27
C LEU A 299 -1.00 -30.01 22.11
N LEU A 300 -2.29 -29.66 21.98
CA LEU A 300 -2.89 -28.53 22.65
C LEU A 300 -3.13 -28.82 24.14
N PRO A 301 -2.58 -28.00 25.06
CA PRO A 301 -2.93 -28.09 26.48
C PRO A 301 -4.41 -27.78 26.72
N ARG A 302 -4.97 -28.30 27.81
CA ARG A 302 -6.39 -28.07 28.16
C ARG A 302 -6.70 -26.59 28.27
N GLY A 303 -7.71 -26.13 27.53
CA GLY A 303 -8.19 -24.75 27.53
C GLY A 303 -7.36 -23.77 26.67
N VAL A 304 -6.33 -24.23 25.98
CA VAL A 304 -5.56 -23.45 25.00
C VAL A 304 -6.17 -23.65 23.61
N LYS A 305 -6.46 -22.54 22.92
CA LYS A 305 -6.85 -22.52 21.52
C LYS A 305 -5.89 -21.60 20.77
N LEU A 306 -5.34 -22.09 19.67
CA LEU A 306 -4.52 -21.28 18.77
C LEU A 306 -5.40 -20.33 17.97
N THR A 307 -5.02 -19.07 17.95
CA THR A 307 -5.60 -18.05 17.06
C THR A 307 -4.67 -17.81 15.87
N ALA A 308 -5.17 -17.17 14.83
CA ALA A 308 -4.33 -16.79 13.69
C ALA A 308 -3.20 -15.84 14.12
N GLU A 309 -3.39 -15.07 15.18
CA GLU A 309 -2.37 -14.17 15.72
C GLU A 309 -1.20 -14.91 16.36
N ASP A 310 -1.48 -15.99 17.10
CA ASP A 310 -0.42 -16.81 17.72
C ASP A 310 0.50 -17.44 16.67
N VAL A 311 -0.04 -17.79 15.50
CA VAL A 311 0.71 -18.36 14.37
C VAL A 311 1.42 -17.28 13.57
N TRP A 312 0.78 -16.12 13.41
CA TRP A 312 1.28 -15.00 12.61
C TRP A 312 2.33 -14.15 13.32
N ASP A 313 2.37 -14.21 14.66
CA ASP A 313 3.34 -13.46 15.43
C ASP A 313 4.76 -13.82 15.02
N ARG A 314 5.59 -12.81 14.71
CA ARG A 314 6.97 -12.94 14.23
C ARG A 314 7.14 -13.91 13.06
N CYS A 315 6.12 -14.04 12.22
CA CYS A 315 6.17 -14.77 10.97
C CYS A 315 6.87 -13.88 9.92
N CYS A 316 8.04 -14.30 9.46
CA CYS A 316 8.71 -13.74 8.31
C CYS A 316 8.13 -14.37 7.05
N PHE A 317 7.70 -13.57 6.10
CA PHE A 317 7.15 -14.07 4.84
C PHE A 317 7.43 -13.14 3.67
N VAL A 318 7.57 -13.75 2.51
CA VAL A 318 7.49 -13.09 1.21
C VAL A 318 6.39 -13.80 0.42
N LEU A 319 5.38 -13.06 0.00
CA LEU A 319 4.21 -13.57 -0.73
C LEU A 319 4.11 -12.89 -2.08
N SER A 320 4.11 -13.66 -3.16
CA SER A 320 3.90 -13.18 -4.53
C SER A 320 2.66 -13.82 -5.12
N CYS A 321 1.68 -13.00 -5.49
CA CYS A 321 0.48 -13.45 -6.21
C CYS A 321 0.50 -12.92 -7.64
N LYS A 322 0.23 -13.78 -8.61
CA LYS A 322 0.00 -13.42 -10.00
C LYS A 322 -1.48 -13.65 -10.29
N LEU A 323 -2.21 -12.60 -10.57
CA LEU A 323 -3.65 -12.60 -10.79
C LEU A 323 -3.95 -11.97 -12.14
N ARG A 324 -4.95 -12.48 -12.85
CA ARG A 324 -5.32 -11.97 -14.17
C ARG A 324 -5.91 -10.56 -14.09
N ASP A 325 -6.77 -10.30 -13.12
CA ASP A 325 -7.46 -9.00 -12.96
C ASP A 325 -7.51 -8.58 -11.48
N PRO A 326 -6.35 -8.17 -10.90
CA PRO A 326 -6.31 -7.79 -9.51
C PRO A 326 -7.01 -6.45 -9.27
N GLN A 327 -7.85 -6.40 -8.24
CA GLN A 327 -8.49 -5.17 -7.78
C GLN A 327 -7.73 -4.62 -6.57
N PHE A 328 -7.37 -3.35 -6.63
CA PHE A 328 -6.65 -2.67 -5.55
C PHE A 328 -7.52 -1.62 -4.87
N SER A 329 -7.19 -1.32 -3.63
CA SER A 329 -7.75 -0.17 -2.92
C SER A 329 -6.89 1.05 -3.22
N GLY A 330 -7.35 1.90 -4.16
CA GLY A 330 -6.68 3.14 -4.54
C GLY A 330 -5.65 3.00 -5.66
N GLN A 331 -5.26 4.16 -6.22
CA GLN A 331 -4.37 4.29 -7.38
C GLN A 331 -2.93 3.83 -7.09
N THR A 332 -2.48 3.95 -5.84
CA THR A 332 -1.12 3.53 -5.41
C THR A 332 -0.93 2.02 -5.35
N LYS A 333 -2.02 1.25 -5.50
CA LYS A 333 -2.01 -0.22 -5.51
C LYS A 333 -1.39 -0.88 -4.26
N GLU A 334 -1.32 -0.18 -3.15
CA GLU A 334 -0.66 -0.66 -1.92
C GLU A 334 -1.42 -1.79 -1.21
N ARG A 335 -2.69 -1.99 -1.53
CA ARG A 335 -3.52 -3.01 -0.90
C ARG A 335 -4.42 -3.73 -1.90
N LEU A 336 -4.34 -5.07 -1.92
CA LEU A 336 -5.24 -5.90 -2.72
C LEU A 336 -6.62 -5.99 -2.07
N SER A 337 -7.68 -5.83 -2.88
CA SER A 337 -9.07 -5.94 -2.45
C SER A 337 -9.87 -7.07 -3.11
N SER A 338 -9.28 -7.80 -4.06
CA SER A 338 -9.90 -8.95 -4.72
C SER A 338 -10.29 -10.04 -3.72
N ARG A 339 -11.58 -10.29 -3.53
CA ARG A 339 -12.09 -11.28 -2.54
C ARG A 339 -11.65 -12.71 -2.87
N GLU A 340 -11.60 -13.04 -4.14
CA GLU A 340 -11.22 -14.37 -4.65
C GLU A 340 -9.80 -14.76 -4.23
N ALA A 341 -8.88 -13.78 -4.18
CA ALA A 341 -7.51 -14.01 -3.76
C ALA A 341 -7.40 -14.53 -2.32
N ALA A 342 -8.30 -14.14 -1.41
CA ALA A 342 -8.29 -14.64 -0.04
C ALA A 342 -8.59 -16.14 0.02
N GLY A 343 -9.60 -16.58 -0.71
CA GLY A 343 -9.99 -17.99 -0.77
C GLY A 343 -8.93 -18.86 -1.44
N LEU A 344 -8.40 -18.39 -2.57
CA LEU A 344 -7.33 -19.05 -3.31
C LEU A 344 -6.09 -19.27 -2.43
N VAL A 345 -5.56 -18.20 -1.85
CA VAL A 345 -4.35 -18.25 -1.04
C VAL A 345 -4.58 -19.05 0.24
N SER A 346 -5.74 -18.90 0.88
CA SER A 346 -6.08 -19.67 2.10
C SER A 346 -6.15 -21.17 1.83
N GLY A 347 -6.79 -21.58 0.74
CA GLY A 347 -6.85 -22.99 0.34
C GLY A 347 -5.48 -23.55 0.03
N ALA A 348 -4.72 -22.90 -0.84
CA ALA A 348 -3.37 -23.32 -1.21
C ALA A 348 -2.43 -23.38 0.01
N ALA A 349 -2.51 -22.40 0.91
CA ALA A 349 -1.69 -22.36 2.12
C ALA A 349 -2.07 -23.48 3.10
N LYS A 350 -3.36 -23.71 3.32
CA LYS A 350 -3.83 -24.77 4.19
C LYS A 350 -3.35 -26.15 3.72
N ASP A 351 -3.52 -26.44 2.45
CA ASP A 351 -3.20 -27.76 1.88
C ASP A 351 -1.68 -28.00 1.86
N SER A 352 -0.90 -27.05 1.34
CA SER A 352 0.55 -27.22 1.23
C SER A 352 1.25 -27.19 2.60
N PHE A 353 0.81 -26.31 3.50
CA PHE A 353 1.39 -26.26 4.84
C PHE A 353 0.98 -27.47 5.68
N GLY A 354 -0.26 -27.95 5.56
CA GLY A 354 -0.70 -29.19 6.19
C GLY A 354 0.15 -30.40 5.74
N LEU A 355 0.47 -30.48 4.44
CA LEU A 355 1.36 -31.49 3.90
C LEU A 355 2.78 -31.35 4.48
N TRP A 356 3.34 -30.14 4.46
CA TRP A 356 4.67 -29.85 4.99
C TRP A 356 4.80 -30.20 6.48
N LEU A 357 3.81 -29.82 7.31
CA LEU A 357 3.79 -30.14 8.74
C LEU A 357 3.86 -31.66 9.00
N ASN A 358 3.23 -32.47 8.16
CA ASN A 358 3.25 -33.91 8.28
C ASN A 358 4.55 -34.54 7.75
N GLN A 359 5.24 -33.92 6.81
CA GLN A 359 6.52 -34.38 6.27
C GLN A 359 7.71 -33.97 7.14
N HIS A 360 7.65 -32.79 7.79
CA HIS A 360 8.73 -32.20 8.59
C HIS A 360 8.32 -32.13 10.07
N THR A 361 7.99 -33.29 10.64
CA THR A 361 7.36 -33.38 11.97
C THR A 361 8.18 -32.73 13.09
N SER A 362 9.51 -32.78 13.03
CA SER A 362 10.40 -32.17 14.03
C SER A 362 10.25 -30.63 14.04
N ASP A 363 10.28 -30.00 12.87
CA ASP A 363 10.11 -28.53 12.76
C ASP A 363 8.67 -28.13 13.04
N ALA A 364 7.70 -28.95 12.62
CA ALA A 364 6.29 -28.74 12.89
C ALA A 364 5.97 -28.77 14.40
N GLU A 365 6.57 -29.70 15.15
CA GLU A 365 6.41 -29.76 16.60
C GLU A 365 7.06 -28.56 17.29
N ARG A 366 8.28 -28.17 16.89
CA ARG A 366 8.95 -26.95 17.39
C ARG A 366 8.12 -25.70 17.13
N LEU A 367 7.55 -25.59 15.92
CA LEU A 367 6.67 -24.47 15.57
C LEU A 367 5.36 -24.49 16.38
N ALA A 368 4.77 -25.67 16.56
CA ALA A 368 3.57 -25.82 17.38
C ALA A 368 3.83 -25.43 18.85
N GLU A 369 4.96 -25.87 19.42
CA GLU A 369 5.38 -25.45 20.77
C GLU A 369 5.51 -23.94 20.88
N LEU A 370 6.20 -23.29 19.94
CA LEU A 370 6.35 -21.85 19.89
C LEU A 370 4.98 -21.13 19.86
N CYS A 371 4.07 -21.58 19.00
CA CYS A 371 2.74 -20.99 18.89
C CYS A 371 1.87 -21.26 20.14
N ILE A 372 2.01 -22.43 20.76
CA ILE A 372 1.33 -22.78 22.01
C ILE A 372 1.86 -21.89 23.17
N GLU A 373 3.16 -21.66 23.25
CA GLU A 373 3.76 -20.75 24.24
C GLU A 373 3.23 -19.33 24.08
N ARG A 374 3.11 -18.83 22.86
CA ARG A 374 2.52 -17.52 22.55
C ARG A 374 1.05 -17.46 22.94
N ALA A 375 0.27 -18.48 22.61
CA ALA A 375 -1.12 -18.60 23.04
C ALA A 375 -1.26 -18.62 24.57
N GLN A 376 -0.37 -19.34 25.26
CA GLN A 376 -0.34 -19.34 26.73
C GLN A 376 0.08 -18.00 27.30
N ALA A 377 1.07 -17.32 26.71
CA ALA A 377 1.50 -15.97 27.10
C ALA A 377 0.36 -14.97 26.93
N ARG A 378 -0.35 -15.01 25.80
CA ARG A 378 -1.56 -14.22 25.54
C ARG A 378 -2.64 -14.50 26.59
N LEU A 379 -2.92 -15.76 26.92
CA LEU A 379 -3.90 -16.14 27.94
C LEU A 379 -3.46 -15.75 29.36
N ARG A 380 -2.15 -15.81 29.66
CA ARG A 380 -1.62 -15.33 30.96
C ARG A 380 -1.71 -13.81 31.06
N SER A 381 -1.40 -13.09 29.98
CA SER A 381 -1.54 -11.63 29.90
C SER A 381 -3.00 -11.22 30.04
N ALA A 382 -3.91 -11.91 29.36
CA ALA A 382 -5.35 -11.69 29.50
C ALA A 382 -5.84 -11.96 30.93
N LYS A 383 -5.29 -12.96 31.63
CA LYS A 383 -5.60 -13.20 33.05
C LYS A 383 -4.97 -12.18 34.00
N LYS A 384 -3.79 -11.63 33.69
CA LYS A 384 -3.13 -10.58 34.48
C LYS A 384 -3.75 -9.21 34.26
N VAL A 385 -4.29 -8.95 33.11
CA VAL A 385 -4.99 -7.71 32.77
C VAL A 385 -6.50 -7.92 32.90
N VAL A 386 -6.94 -8.34 34.07
CA VAL A 386 -8.30 -7.97 34.49
C VAL A 386 -8.27 -6.45 34.50
N ARG A 387 -9.04 -5.80 33.61
CA ARG A 387 -9.31 -4.37 33.71
C ARG A 387 -9.63 -4.09 35.15
N LYS A 388 -8.72 -3.43 35.90
CA LYS A 388 -9.00 -2.99 37.23
C LYS A 388 -10.32 -2.24 37.14
N LYS A 389 -11.41 -2.78 37.66
CA LYS A 389 -12.60 -1.99 37.93
C LYS A 389 -12.08 -0.76 38.64
N VAL A 390 -12.33 0.41 38.06
CA VAL A 390 -11.86 1.69 38.55
C VAL A 390 -12.55 1.91 39.90
N THR A 391 -11.97 1.34 40.95
CA THR A 391 -12.42 1.54 42.35
C THR A 391 -11.64 2.64 43.05
N ALA A 392 -10.62 3.24 42.38
CA ALA A 392 -9.78 4.29 42.94
C ALA A 392 -9.07 5.19 41.89
N GLY A 393 -9.66 5.44 40.72
CA GLY A 393 -9.16 6.38 39.69
C GLY A 393 -10.25 7.36 39.22
N PRO A 394 -9.95 8.37 38.37
CA PRO A 394 -10.97 9.25 37.83
C PRO A 394 -12.05 8.43 37.13
N ALA A 395 -13.32 8.79 37.35
CA ALA A 395 -14.46 8.11 36.71
C ALA A 395 -14.31 8.21 35.19
N LEU A 396 -14.59 7.12 34.46
CA LEU A 396 -14.57 7.12 32.98
C LEU A 396 -15.49 8.22 32.45
N PRO A 397 -15.14 8.82 31.30
CA PRO A 397 -15.96 9.87 30.69
C PRO A 397 -17.40 9.40 30.49
N GLY A 398 -18.38 10.19 30.97
CA GLY A 398 -19.80 9.81 30.92
C GLY A 398 -20.36 9.63 29.51
N ASN A 399 -19.70 10.19 28.48
CA ASN A 399 -20.04 10.02 27.07
C ASN A 399 -19.36 8.81 26.40
N LEU A 400 -18.40 8.15 27.09
CA LEU A 400 -17.76 6.94 26.59
C LEU A 400 -18.77 5.77 26.60
N ALA A 401 -18.97 5.17 25.44
CA ALA A 401 -19.65 3.88 25.31
C ALA A 401 -18.59 2.79 25.25
N ASP A 402 -18.22 2.23 26.39
CA ASP A 402 -17.17 1.22 26.51
C ASP A 402 -17.56 -0.13 25.91
N CYS A 403 -16.58 -0.96 25.55
CA CYS A 403 -16.77 -2.32 25.09
C CYS A 403 -16.81 -3.31 26.28
N SER A 404 -17.38 -4.50 26.05
CA SER A 404 -17.55 -5.50 27.10
C SER A 404 -16.32 -6.40 27.29
N THR A 405 -15.42 -6.50 26.30
CA THR A 405 -14.21 -7.32 26.44
C THR A 405 -13.29 -6.76 27.51
N GLU A 406 -12.72 -7.64 28.31
CA GLU A 406 -11.69 -7.32 29.29
C GLU A 406 -10.27 -7.48 28.74
N ASP A 407 -10.15 -7.90 27.48
CA ASP A 407 -8.88 -8.07 26.78
C ASP A 407 -8.49 -6.78 26.03
N PRO A 408 -7.49 -6.01 26.53
CA PRO A 408 -7.06 -4.80 25.85
C PRO A 408 -6.50 -5.06 24.46
N SER A 409 -5.92 -6.22 24.20
CA SER A 409 -5.30 -6.56 22.91
C SER A 409 -6.32 -6.66 21.75
N ARG A 410 -7.58 -6.94 22.08
CA ARG A 410 -8.68 -7.03 21.13
C ARG A 410 -9.51 -5.76 21.06
N SER A 411 -9.38 -4.88 22.06
CA SER A 411 -10.25 -3.71 22.18
C SER A 411 -9.80 -2.55 21.32
N GLU A 412 -10.78 -1.83 20.78
CA GLU A 412 -10.60 -0.69 19.90
C GLU A 412 -11.38 0.50 20.46
N LEU A 413 -10.77 1.69 20.45
CA LEU A 413 -11.43 2.94 20.77
C LEU A 413 -11.60 3.79 19.53
N PHE A 414 -12.83 4.14 19.19
CA PHE A 414 -13.11 5.11 18.15
C PHE A 414 -13.33 6.49 18.78
N LEU A 415 -12.47 7.44 18.41
CA LEU A 415 -12.65 8.87 18.69
C LEU A 415 -13.48 9.44 17.56
N VAL A 416 -14.74 9.79 17.83
CA VAL A 416 -15.70 10.14 16.77
C VAL A 416 -16.07 11.62 16.87
N GLU A 417 -16.03 12.30 15.74
CA GLU A 417 -16.44 13.70 15.64
C GLU A 417 -17.93 13.89 15.89
N GLY A 418 -18.25 14.66 16.93
CA GLY A 418 -19.61 15.09 17.23
C GLY A 418 -20.53 14.05 17.85
N ASP A 419 -21.57 14.51 18.51
CA ASP A 419 -22.55 13.65 19.18
C ASP A 419 -23.45 12.91 18.17
N SER A 420 -23.73 13.48 17.02
CA SER A 420 -24.58 12.88 15.97
C SER A 420 -23.92 11.63 15.36
N ALA A 421 -22.70 11.79 14.85
CA ALA A 421 -21.93 10.67 14.31
C ALA A 421 -21.57 9.66 15.42
N GLY A 422 -21.29 10.15 16.64
CA GLY A 422 -21.11 9.31 17.83
C GLY A 422 -22.34 8.45 18.14
N GLY A 423 -23.54 8.96 17.92
CA GLY A 423 -24.79 8.22 18.06
C GLY A 423 -24.92 7.07 17.04
N SER A 424 -24.63 7.35 15.77
CA SER A 424 -24.59 6.33 14.71
C SER A 424 -23.51 5.28 14.96
N ALA A 425 -22.30 5.71 15.38
CA ALA A 425 -21.19 4.82 15.70
C ALA A 425 -21.50 3.91 16.89
N LYS A 426 -22.16 4.42 17.94
CA LYS A 426 -22.63 3.62 19.09
C LYS A 426 -23.59 2.50 18.71
N GLN A 427 -24.41 2.71 17.67
CA GLN A 427 -25.32 1.71 17.13
C GLN A 427 -24.60 0.75 16.17
N ALA A 428 -23.65 1.24 15.39
CA ALA A 428 -22.90 0.49 14.39
C ALA A 428 -21.84 -0.46 14.99
N ARG A 429 -21.28 -0.12 16.15
CA ARG A 429 -20.15 -0.81 16.74
C ARG A 429 -20.41 -2.27 17.11
N ASP A 430 -19.39 -3.06 17.16
CA ASP A 430 -19.39 -4.31 17.90
C ASP A 430 -19.20 -4.01 19.40
N ARG A 431 -20.22 -4.35 20.19
CA ARG A 431 -20.22 -4.04 21.63
C ARG A 431 -19.21 -4.88 22.41
N GLU A 432 -18.76 -5.98 21.84
CA GLU A 432 -17.80 -6.85 22.50
C GLU A 432 -16.44 -6.16 22.61
N TYR A 433 -15.91 -5.62 21.49
CA TYR A 433 -14.53 -5.12 21.46
C TYR A 433 -14.36 -3.66 20.99
N GLN A 434 -15.44 -3.00 20.54
CA GLN A 434 -15.36 -1.60 20.07
C GLN A 434 -15.98 -0.63 21.09
N ALA A 435 -15.20 0.35 21.53
CA ALA A 435 -15.63 1.46 22.36
C ALA A 435 -15.74 2.74 21.52
N ILE A 436 -16.68 3.63 21.88
CA ILE A 436 -16.92 4.90 21.18
C ILE A 436 -16.81 6.05 22.18
N LEU A 437 -15.95 7.02 21.88
CA LEU A 437 -15.84 8.29 22.57
C LEU A 437 -16.18 9.43 21.61
N PRO A 438 -17.38 9.99 21.65
CA PRO A 438 -17.71 11.20 20.90
C PRO A 438 -16.94 12.41 21.43
N LEU A 439 -16.38 13.21 20.51
CA LEU A 439 -15.70 14.46 20.83
C LEU A 439 -16.62 15.65 20.52
N ARG A 440 -16.69 16.62 21.42
CA ARG A 440 -17.55 17.78 21.28
C ARG A 440 -16.83 18.94 20.61
N GLY A 441 -16.91 19.00 19.28
CA GLY A 441 -16.28 20.04 18.46
C GLY A 441 -14.77 19.87 18.32
N LYS A 442 -14.11 20.94 17.87
CA LYS A 442 -12.66 20.93 17.66
C LYS A 442 -11.92 20.87 18.98
N ILE A 443 -11.01 19.93 19.11
CA ILE A 443 -10.15 19.84 20.29
C ILE A 443 -9.14 21.00 20.31
N LEU A 444 -8.59 21.26 21.49
CA LEU A 444 -7.51 22.23 21.66
C LEU A 444 -6.34 21.90 20.71
N ASN A 445 -5.79 22.94 20.04
CA ASN A 445 -4.50 22.78 19.38
C ASN A 445 -3.40 22.64 20.44
N THR A 446 -2.95 21.42 20.62
CA THR A 446 -1.99 21.04 21.69
C THR A 446 -0.54 21.14 21.26
N TRP A 447 -0.25 21.57 20.01
CA TRP A 447 1.10 21.53 19.43
C TRP A 447 2.12 22.40 20.19
N GLU A 448 1.69 23.59 20.65
CA GLU A 448 2.54 24.52 21.40
C GLU A 448 2.23 24.54 22.91
N VAL A 449 1.51 23.56 23.45
CA VAL A 449 1.08 23.51 24.87
C VAL A 449 1.82 22.37 25.58
N ASP A 450 2.20 22.61 26.83
CA ASP A 450 2.87 21.60 27.65
C ASP A 450 1.93 20.44 28.05
N SER A 451 2.52 19.24 28.22
CA SER A 451 1.76 18.01 28.49
C SER A 451 0.91 18.07 29.77
N LEU A 452 1.29 18.87 30.77
CA LEU A 452 0.50 19.05 32.00
C LEU A 452 -0.67 20.02 31.78
N GLU A 453 -0.50 21.02 30.92
CA GLU A 453 -1.52 22.06 30.70
C GLU A 453 -2.63 21.58 29.76
N ILE A 454 -2.36 20.63 28.87
CA ILE A 454 -3.38 20.12 27.93
C ILE A 454 -4.54 19.40 28.65
N LEU A 455 -4.30 18.83 29.83
CA LEU A 455 -5.33 18.17 30.67
C LEU A 455 -6.39 19.14 31.20
N ALA A 456 -6.16 20.46 31.14
CA ALA A 456 -7.18 21.46 31.39
C ALA A 456 -8.30 21.46 30.32
N SER A 457 -8.03 20.93 29.12
CA SER A 457 -9.06 20.70 28.11
C SER A 457 -9.87 19.45 28.48
N GLN A 458 -11.19 19.60 28.60
CA GLN A 458 -12.11 18.50 28.94
C GLN A 458 -12.00 17.35 27.93
N GLU A 459 -11.89 17.63 26.64
CA GLU A 459 -11.81 16.59 25.60
C GLU A 459 -10.48 15.84 25.66
N VAL A 460 -9.36 16.54 25.87
CA VAL A 460 -8.03 15.89 26.02
C VAL A 460 -7.99 15.05 27.29
N ASN A 461 -8.53 15.56 28.39
CA ASN A 461 -8.65 14.82 29.64
C ASN A 461 -9.52 13.55 29.47
N ASN A 462 -10.64 13.65 28.77
CA ASN A 462 -11.50 12.51 28.47
C ASN A 462 -10.77 11.44 27.65
N ILE A 463 -9.97 11.86 26.65
CA ILE A 463 -9.14 10.94 25.85
C ILE A 463 -8.10 10.24 26.75
N SER A 464 -7.35 11.00 27.57
CA SER A 464 -6.34 10.45 28.49
C SER A 464 -6.95 9.43 29.46
N VAL A 465 -8.06 9.79 30.11
CA VAL A 465 -8.79 8.91 31.03
C VAL A 465 -9.35 7.68 30.34
N ALA A 466 -9.89 7.82 29.12
CA ALA A 466 -10.39 6.69 28.35
C ALA A 466 -9.25 5.73 27.97
N LEU A 467 -8.11 6.25 27.54
CA LEU A 467 -6.92 5.45 27.19
C LEU A 467 -6.28 4.78 28.40
N GLY A 468 -6.37 5.40 29.58
CA GLY A 468 -5.66 4.98 30.80
C GLY A 468 -4.17 5.34 30.77
N ILE A 469 -3.77 6.31 29.92
CA ILE A 469 -2.37 6.75 29.73
C ILE A 469 -2.32 8.26 29.91
N ASP A 470 -1.38 8.71 30.72
CA ASP A 470 -1.12 10.15 30.92
C ASP A 470 -0.28 10.73 29.77
N PRO A 471 -0.52 11.99 29.36
CA PRO A 471 0.32 12.66 28.38
C PRO A 471 1.79 12.67 28.79
N GLY A 472 2.69 12.34 27.84
CA GLY A 472 4.14 12.25 28.07
C GLY A 472 4.60 10.95 28.74
N SER A 473 3.69 10.04 29.12
CA SER A 473 4.06 8.74 29.68
C SER A 473 4.72 7.85 28.63
N THR A 474 5.80 7.16 29.03
CA THR A 474 6.45 6.11 28.22
C THR A 474 5.95 4.71 28.59
N ASP A 475 5.26 4.57 29.73
CA ASP A 475 4.70 3.30 30.18
C ASP A 475 3.30 3.10 29.58
N LEU A 476 3.16 2.09 28.75
CA LEU A 476 1.91 1.69 28.10
C LEU A 476 1.18 0.55 28.82
N SER A 477 1.67 0.11 29.97
CA SER A 477 1.11 -1.05 30.71
C SER A 477 -0.36 -0.87 31.15
N GLN A 478 -0.83 0.37 31.22
CA GLN A 478 -2.21 0.70 31.59
C GLN A 478 -3.11 0.98 30.38
N LEU A 479 -2.60 0.81 29.16
CA LEU A 479 -3.36 1.05 27.93
C LEU A 479 -4.62 0.17 27.87
N ARG A 480 -5.76 0.81 27.68
CA ARG A 480 -7.08 0.13 27.72
C ARG A 480 -7.52 -0.41 26.36
N TYR A 481 -7.01 0.14 25.26
CA TYR A 481 -7.41 -0.22 23.91
C TYR A 481 -6.19 -0.39 23.02
N HIS A 482 -6.10 -1.54 22.35
CA HIS A 482 -4.98 -1.85 21.46
C HIS A 482 -4.97 -0.98 20.20
N LYS A 483 -6.16 -0.61 19.71
CA LYS A 483 -6.30 0.30 18.57
C LYS A 483 -7.09 1.53 18.97
N VAL A 484 -6.59 2.69 18.57
CA VAL A 484 -7.28 3.97 18.68
C VAL A 484 -7.53 4.47 17.28
N CYS A 485 -8.79 4.53 16.87
CA CYS A 485 -9.22 4.90 15.54
C CYS A 485 -9.82 6.30 15.56
N ILE A 486 -9.25 7.23 14.82
CA ILE A 486 -9.78 8.59 14.64
C ILE A 486 -10.82 8.51 13.52
N LEU A 487 -12.05 8.91 13.80
CA LEU A 487 -13.17 8.89 12.89
C LEU A 487 -13.78 10.29 12.80
N ALA A 488 -13.45 11.00 11.74
CA ALA A 488 -13.90 12.35 11.43
C ALA A 488 -14.63 12.39 10.10
N ASP A 489 -15.44 13.44 9.89
CA ASP A 489 -16.11 13.69 8.62
C ASP A 489 -15.08 13.92 7.50
N ALA A 490 -15.44 13.59 6.27
CA ALA A 490 -14.54 13.75 5.13
C ALA A 490 -14.58 15.15 4.51
N ASP A 491 -15.05 16.14 5.27
CA ASP A 491 -15.03 17.54 4.90
C ASP A 491 -13.81 18.30 5.49
N SER A 492 -13.68 19.58 5.18
CA SER A 492 -12.56 20.42 5.64
C SER A 492 -12.50 20.56 7.18
N ASP A 493 -13.64 20.54 7.85
CA ASP A 493 -13.70 20.64 9.31
C ASP A 493 -13.29 19.32 9.97
N GLY A 494 -13.76 18.18 9.44
CA GLY A 494 -13.36 16.87 9.92
C GLY A 494 -11.89 16.57 9.70
N LEU A 495 -11.32 16.94 8.53
CA LEU A 495 -9.89 16.84 8.27
C LEU A 495 -9.07 17.69 9.25
N HIS A 496 -9.55 18.88 9.62
CA HIS A 496 -8.91 19.71 10.64
C HIS A 496 -8.97 19.04 12.02
N ILE A 497 -10.10 18.45 12.40
CA ILE A 497 -10.25 17.73 13.69
C ILE A 497 -9.30 16.52 13.71
N ALA A 498 -9.27 15.73 12.64
CA ALA A 498 -8.35 14.60 12.52
C ALA A 498 -6.88 15.05 12.65
N THR A 499 -6.49 16.16 12.01
CA THR A 499 -5.14 16.73 12.11
C THR A 499 -4.81 17.14 13.56
N LEU A 500 -5.74 17.78 14.26
CA LEU A 500 -5.53 18.18 15.68
C LEU A 500 -5.39 16.96 16.59
N ILE A 501 -6.15 15.89 16.34
CA ILE A 501 -6.05 14.63 17.12
C ILE A 501 -4.72 13.93 16.79
N CYS A 502 -4.31 13.86 15.52
CA CYS A 502 -2.99 13.34 15.14
C CYS A 502 -1.86 14.11 15.83
N ALA A 503 -1.94 15.45 15.84
CA ALA A 503 -0.97 16.31 16.52
C ALA A 503 -0.91 16.03 18.04
N LEU A 504 -2.06 15.83 18.68
CA LEU A 504 -2.13 15.44 20.10
C LEU A 504 -1.35 14.14 20.33
N PHE A 505 -1.58 13.11 19.52
CA PHE A 505 -0.89 11.83 19.66
C PHE A 505 0.61 11.93 19.36
N LEU A 506 1.00 12.61 18.30
CA LEU A 506 2.39 12.82 17.92
C LEU A 506 3.19 13.62 18.96
N ARG A 507 2.57 14.60 19.58
CA ARG A 507 3.25 15.47 20.55
C ARG A 507 3.26 14.90 21.97
N HIS A 508 2.13 14.39 22.43
CA HIS A 508 1.91 14.07 23.85
C HIS A 508 1.75 12.59 24.15
N PHE A 509 1.49 11.74 23.14
CA PHE A 509 1.35 10.29 23.26
C PHE A 509 2.24 9.56 22.24
N ARG A 510 3.42 10.11 21.98
CA ARG A 510 4.35 9.59 20.97
C ARG A 510 4.68 8.09 21.11
N PRO A 511 4.79 7.51 22.33
CA PRO A 511 4.97 6.06 22.50
C PRO A 511 3.81 5.23 21.92
N LEU A 512 2.56 5.70 21.95
CA LEU A 512 1.43 5.01 21.32
C LEU A 512 1.55 4.99 19.79
N VAL A 513 2.06 6.08 19.20
CA VAL A 513 2.30 6.14 17.76
C VAL A 513 3.43 5.20 17.36
N ARG A 514 4.56 5.21 18.10
CA ARG A 514 5.68 4.29 17.86
C ARG A 514 5.30 2.81 18.01
N ALA A 515 4.43 2.51 18.95
CA ALA A 515 3.93 1.15 19.15
C ALA A 515 2.82 0.75 18.15
N GLY A 516 2.44 1.65 17.23
CA GLY A 516 1.50 1.33 16.15
C GLY A 516 0.03 1.26 16.57
N HIS A 517 -0.36 1.92 17.66
CA HIS A 517 -1.72 1.86 18.19
C HIS A 517 -2.69 2.87 17.58
N ILE A 518 -2.22 3.88 16.82
CA ILE A 518 -3.03 5.00 16.34
C ILE A 518 -3.36 4.84 14.86
N PHE A 519 -4.64 4.99 14.52
CA PHE A 519 -5.15 4.84 13.15
C PHE A 519 -6.12 5.97 12.82
N VAL A 520 -6.18 6.34 11.54
CA VAL A 520 -7.20 7.22 10.97
C VAL A 520 -8.13 6.35 10.13
N ALA A 521 -9.42 6.38 10.44
CA ALA A 521 -10.44 5.68 9.66
C ALA A 521 -10.82 6.51 8.42
N MET A 522 -10.98 5.82 7.30
CA MET A 522 -11.31 6.41 6.00
C MET A 522 -12.74 6.03 5.62
N PRO A 523 -13.77 6.83 6.02
CA PRO A 523 -15.14 6.59 5.58
C PRO A 523 -15.27 6.90 4.08
N PRO A 524 -16.15 6.18 3.34
CA PRO A 524 -16.39 6.47 1.93
C PRO A 524 -17.16 7.78 1.75
N LEU A 525 -16.82 8.52 0.69
CA LEU A 525 -17.57 9.72 0.25
C LEU A 525 -18.77 9.38 -0.64
N TYR A 526 -18.71 8.25 -1.33
CA TYR A 526 -19.75 7.89 -2.30
C TYR A 526 -20.29 6.49 -2.05
N ARG A 527 -21.59 6.36 -2.27
CA ARG A 527 -22.31 5.10 -2.41
C ARG A 527 -22.87 5.02 -3.82
N ILE A 528 -22.69 3.89 -4.47
CA ILE A 528 -23.14 3.61 -5.83
C ILE A 528 -24.04 2.38 -5.77
N ASP A 529 -25.33 2.55 -6.07
CA ASP A 529 -26.29 1.47 -6.12
C ASP A 529 -26.57 1.09 -7.58
N ILE A 530 -26.43 -0.20 -7.91
CA ILE A 530 -26.80 -0.74 -9.23
C ILE A 530 -27.59 -2.04 -9.05
N GLY A 531 -28.90 -1.97 -9.28
CA GLY A 531 -29.79 -3.11 -9.05
C GLY A 531 -29.84 -3.52 -7.58
N LYS A 532 -29.21 -4.65 -7.23
CA LYS A 532 -29.10 -5.14 -5.85
C LYS A 532 -27.68 -5.00 -5.28
N GLU A 533 -26.75 -4.56 -6.09
CA GLU A 533 -25.35 -4.41 -5.70
C GLU A 533 -25.09 -2.99 -5.19
N VAL A 534 -24.26 -2.87 -4.17
CA VAL A 534 -23.87 -1.61 -3.55
C VAL A 534 -22.35 -1.54 -3.53
N TYR A 535 -21.81 -0.44 -4.02
CA TYR A 535 -20.38 -0.15 -3.98
C TYR A 535 -20.16 1.13 -3.19
N TYR A 536 -18.98 1.23 -2.60
CA TYR A 536 -18.55 2.41 -1.86
C TYR A 536 -17.21 2.90 -2.41
N ALA A 537 -17.07 4.21 -2.54
CA ALA A 537 -15.84 4.84 -3.00
C ALA A 537 -15.39 5.92 -2.01
N LEU A 538 -14.07 6.00 -1.77
CA LEU A 538 -13.48 6.99 -0.86
C LEU A 538 -13.48 8.39 -1.46
N ASP A 539 -13.25 8.48 -2.77
CA ASP A 539 -13.06 9.73 -3.48
C ASP A 539 -13.70 9.72 -4.87
N GLU A 540 -13.54 10.83 -5.58
CA GLU A 540 -14.06 11.02 -6.94
C GLU A 540 -13.40 10.07 -7.94
N ALA A 541 -12.11 9.80 -7.79
CA ALA A 541 -11.37 8.93 -8.70
C ALA A 541 -11.83 7.47 -8.57
N GLU A 542 -11.97 6.97 -7.34
CA GLU A 542 -12.49 5.62 -7.10
C GLU A 542 -13.93 5.47 -7.57
N LYS A 543 -14.77 6.51 -7.34
CA LYS A 543 -16.15 6.54 -7.86
C LYS A 543 -16.17 6.39 -9.39
N ASN A 544 -15.37 7.19 -10.09
CA ASN A 544 -15.32 7.18 -11.55
C ASN A 544 -14.83 5.82 -12.07
N SER A 545 -13.79 5.26 -11.46
CA SER A 545 -13.29 3.93 -11.81
C SER A 545 -14.35 2.83 -11.63
N ILE A 546 -15.15 2.91 -10.55
CA ILE A 546 -16.26 1.98 -10.34
C ILE A 546 -17.32 2.15 -11.43
N LEU A 547 -17.70 3.39 -11.78
CA LEU A 547 -18.70 3.66 -12.81
C LEU A 547 -18.25 3.18 -14.20
N GLU A 548 -17.01 3.45 -14.60
CA GLU A 548 -16.43 2.97 -15.87
C GLU A 548 -16.43 1.44 -15.95
N ARG A 549 -16.06 0.76 -14.85
CA ARG A 549 -16.14 -0.70 -14.78
C ARG A 549 -17.57 -1.20 -14.96
N LEU A 550 -18.54 -0.60 -14.26
CA LEU A 550 -19.94 -0.99 -14.35
C LEU A 550 -20.53 -0.76 -15.75
N GLU A 551 -20.07 0.26 -16.46
CA GLU A 551 -20.41 0.51 -17.86
C GLU A 551 -19.80 -0.55 -18.79
N SER A 552 -18.54 -0.93 -18.56
CA SER A 552 -17.86 -1.96 -19.36
C SER A 552 -18.49 -3.36 -19.21
N GLU A 553 -19.04 -3.65 -18.03
CA GLU A 553 -19.77 -4.91 -17.74
C GLU A 553 -21.19 -4.96 -18.38
N ASN A 554 -21.58 -3.93 -19.15
CA ASN A 554 -22.90 -3.84 -19.83
C ASN A 554 -24.11 -4.13 -18.90
N LYS A 555 -24.03 -3.73 -17.63
CA LYS A 555 -25.14 -3.89 -16.68
C LYS A 555 -26.33 -3.02 -17.13
N ARG A 556 -27.49 -3.63 -17.34
CA ARG A 556 -28.71 -2.98 -17.86
C ARG A 556 -29.29 -1.91 -16.91
N ALA A 557 -28.91 -1.91 -15.64
CA ALA A 557 -29.39 -0.96 -14.65
C ALA A 557 -28.51 0.31 -14.63
N LYS A 558 -29.12 1.49 -14.59
CA LYS A 558 -28.37 2.74 -14.40
C LYS A 558 -27.87 2.83 -12.95
N PRO A 559 -26.57 3.15 -12.73
CA PRO A 559 -26.06 3.37 -11.39
C PRO A 559 -26.69 4.63 -10.77
N SER A 560 -27.06 4.54 -9.49
CA SER A 560 -27.48 5.68 -8.67
C SER A 560 -26.33 6.03 -7.72
N VAL A 561 -25.84 7.27 -7.77
CA VAL A 561 -24.72 7.73 -6.95
C VAL A 561 -25.26 8.65 -5.86
N GLN A 562 -24.94 8.34 -4.61
CA GLN A 562 -25.18 9.16 -3.44
C GLN A 562 -23.85 9.62 -2.88
N ARG A 563 -23.70 10.95 -2.62
CA ARG A 563 -22.54 11.49 -1.90
C ARG A 563 -22.91 11.66 -0.42
N PHE A 564 -22.04 11.20 0.47
CA PHE A 564 -22.13 11.50 1.90
C PHE A 564 -21.39 12.80 2.20
N LYS A 565 -22.03 13.73 2.89
CA LYS A 565 -21.41 14.98 3.34
C LYS A 565 -20.69 14.82 4.67
N GLY A 566 -21.09 13.80 5.45
CA GLY A 566 -20.48 13.48 6.73
C GLY A 566 -21.01 12.16 7.29
N LEU A 567 -20.39 11.69 8.37
CA LEU A 567 -20.71 10.44 9.06
C LEU A 567 -22.17 10.39 9.59
N GLY A 568 -22.72 11.58 9.89
CA GLY A 568 -24.11 11.69 10.36
C GLY A 568 -25.16 11.33 9.29
N GLU A 569 -24.79 11.33 8.01
CA GLU A 569 -25.68 10.92 6.91
C GLU A 569 -25.65 9.41 6.64
N MET A 570 -24.68 8.71 7.22
CA MET A 570 -24.59 7.26 7.15
C MET A 570 -25.47 6.61 8.21
N ASN A 571 -26.34 5.70 7.81
CA ASN A 571 -27.05 4.90 8.79
C ASN A 571 -26.11 3.90 9.50
N PRO A 572 -26.44 3.40 10.70
CA PRO A 572 -25.57 2.51 11.46
C PRO A 572 -25.08 1.26 10.71
N PRO A 573 -25.91 0.54 9.92
CA PRO A 573 -25.44 -0.56 9.09
C PRO A 573 -24.40 -0.15 8.05
N GLN A 574 -24.58 0.99 7.37
CA GLN A 574 -23.61 1.51 6.40
C GLN A 574 -22.27 1.86 7.08
N LEU A 575 -22.34 2.59 8.19
CA LEU A 575 -21.14 2.95 8.97
C LEU A 575 -20.40 1.71 9.48
N ARG A 576 -21.15 0.69 9.93
CA ARG A 576 -20.58 -0.60 10.33
C ARG A 576 -19.84 -1.24 9.16
N GLU A 577 -20.53 -1.45 8.05
CA GLU A 577 -20.04 -2.19 6.89
C GLU A 577 -18.82 -1.52 6.24
N THR A 578 -18.79 -0.20 6.18
CA THR A 578 -17.75 0.54 5.45
C THR A 578 -16.55 0.96 6.30
N THR A 579 -16.79 1.27 7.59
CA THR A 579 -15.82 2.02 8.39
C THR A 579 -15.42 1.34 9.70
N MET A 580 -16.29 0.51 10.28
CA MET A 580 -16.03 -0.07 11.61
C MET A 580 -15.77 -1.56 11.59
N PHE A 581 -16.34 -2.31 10.64
CA PHE A 581 -16.15 -3.76 10.59
C PHE A 581 -14.74 -4.12 10.12
N PRO A 582 -13.99 -4.95 10.84
CA PRO A 582 -12.56 -5.19 10.61
C PRO A 582 -12.20 -5.63 9.18
N ASP A 583 -13.07 -6.45 8.55
CA ASP A 583 -12.77 -7.03 7.23
C ASP A 583 -13.03 -6.06 6.07
N THR A 584 -13.82 -5.01 6.28
CA THR A 584 -14.26 -4.12 5.19
C THR A 584 -13.82 -2.68 5.37
N ARG A 585 -13.47 -2.28 6.60
CA ARG A 585 -13.01 -0.92 6.91
C ARG A 585 -11.63 -0.61 6.33
N ARG A 586 -11.38 0.66 6.10
CA ARG A 586 -10.07 1.18 5.72
C ARG A 586 -9.50 2.02 6.87
N LEU A 587 -8.34 1.61 7.36
CA LEU A 587 -7.60 2.31 8.41
C LEU A 587 -6.21 2.66 7.89
N VAL A 588 -5.80 3.91 8.08
CA VAL A 588 -4.43 4.37 7.84
C VAL A 588 -3.73 4.47 9.19
N GLN A 589 -2.65 3.73 9.37
CA GLN A 589 -1.85 3.78 10.59
C GLN A 589 -1.06 5.08 10.64
N LEU A 590 -1.09 5.76 11.78
CA LEU A 590 -0.23 6.91 12.02
C LEU A 590 1.17 6.41 12.38
N VAL A 591 2.12 6.66 11.49
CA VAL A 591 3.52 6.24 11.66
C VAL A 591 4.43 7.45 11.79
N LEU A 592 5.56 7.28 12.48
CA LEU A 592 6.64 8.25 12.52
C LEU A 592 7.63 7.89 11.43
N ASP A 593 7.79 8.75 10.44
CA ASP A 593 8.87 8.63 9.47
C ASP A 593 10.10 9.36 10.03
N GLU A 594 11.14 8.60 10.36
CA GLU A 594 12.40 9.17 10.88
C GLU A 594 13.16 9.97 9.82
N GLN A 595 12.86 9.77 8.54
CA GLN A 595 13.48 10.48 7.41
C GLN A 595 12.68 11.72 6.99
N ALA A 596 11.40 11.80 7.30
CA ALA A 596 10.58 12.97 7.08
C ALA A 596 10.55 13.80 8.36
N ASP A 597 10.78 15.11 8.24
CA ASP A 597 10.70 16.03 9.36
C ASP A 597 9.23 16.27 9.75
N THR A 598 8.61 15.23 10.33
CA THR A 598 7.21 15.23 10.76
C THR A 598 6.94 16.39 11.74
N ASP A 599 7.89 16.65 12.64
CA ASP A 599 7.75 17.72 13.63
C ASP A 599 7.77 19.11 12.96
N SER A 600 8.64 19.35 11.97
CA SER A 600 8.65 20.60 11.19
C SER A 600 7.37 20.80 10.38
N MET A 601 6.82 19.74 9.81
CA MET A 601 5.55 19.85 9.07
C MET A 601 4.39 20.24 9.99
N PHE A 602 4.28 19.57 11.13
CA PHE A 602 3.25 19.91 12.13
C PHE A 602 3.49 21.29 12.76
N ASP A 603 4.75 21.70 12.95
CA ASP A 603 5.07 23.06 13.38
C ASP A 603 4.63 24.10 12.35
N LEU A 604 4.91 23.86 11.05
CA LEU A 604 4.41 24.69 9.97
C LEU A 604 2.88 24.77 9.97
N LEU A 605 2.20 23.64 10.11
CA LEU A 605 0.72 23.59 10.02
C LEU A 605 0.03 24.19 11.24
N LEU A 606 0.55 24.02 12.46
CA LEU A 606 -0.18 24.26 13.71
C LEU A 606 0.40 25.34 14.60
N ALA A 607 1.71 25.68 14.49
CA ALA A 607 2.29 26.71 15.34
C ALA A 607 1.77 28.11 14.98
N LYS A 608 1.31 28.88 15.98
CA LYS A 608 0.73 30.21 15.78
C LYS A 608 1.72 31.18 15.13
N LYS A 609 2.99 31.13 15.54
CA LYS A 609 4.06 31.99 15.01
C LYS A 609 4.41 31.72 13.54
N ARG A 610 4.04 30.56 12.99
CA ARG A 610 4.32 30.15 11.61
C ARG A 610 3.19 30.53 10.62
N ALA A 611 2.26 31.41 11.00
CA ALA A 611 1.14 31.82 10.14
C ALA A 611 1.60 32.47 8.81
N GLY A 612 2.70 33.23 8.82
CA GLY A 612 3.32 33.79 7.61
C GLY A 612 3.87 32.72 6.67
N ASP A 613 4.58 31.73 7.26
CA ASP A 613 5.19 30.63 6.49
C ASP A 613 4.10 29.74 5.87
N ARG A 614 3.00 29.48 6.61
CA ARG A 614 1.83 28.76 6.06
C ARG A 614 1.20 29.47 4.87
N LYS A 615 1.13 30.81 4.94
CA LYS A 615 0.59 31.58 3.82
C LYS A 615 1.44 31.39 2.58
N VAL A 616 2.76 31.51 2.70
CA VAL A 616 3.70 31.29 1.60
C VAL A 616 3.58 29.85 1.08
N TRP A 617 3.57 28.87 1.97
CA TRP A 617 3.40 27.47 1.61
C TRP A 617 2.10 27.18 0.87
N LEU A 618 0.98 27.81 1.29
CA LEU A 618 -0.31 27.70 0.60
C LEU A 618 -0.31 28.43 -0.75
N GLU A 619 0.38 29.56 -0.88
CA GLU A 619 0.53 30.28 -2.15
C GLU A 619 1.38 29.47 -3.15
N GLU A 620 2.38 28.74 -2.67
CA GLU A 620 3.26 27.91 -3.49
C GLU A 620 2.66 26.52 -3.85
N LYS A 621 1.87 25.94 -2.95
CA LYS A 621 1.39 24.56 -3.05
C LYS A 621 -0.14 24.40 -2.99
N GLY A 622 -0.88 25.47 -2.84
CA GLY A 622 -2.33 25.42 -2.70
C GLY A 622 -3.05 24.87 -3.95
N ASP A 623 -2.47 25.05 -5.11
CA ASP A 623 -2.99 24.49 -6.38
C ASP A 623 -2.87 22.96 -6.47
N LEU A 624 -2.08 22.34 -5.56
CA LEU A 624 -1.93 20.90 -5.47
C LEU A 624 -3.00 20.23 -4.58
N ALA A 625 -3.82 21.03 -3.89
CA ALA A 625 -4.90 20.51 -3.07
C ALA A 625 -6.07 20.09 -3.95
N ASP A 626 -6.47 18.83 -3.89
CA ASP A 626 -7.77 18.36 -4.40
C ASP A 626 -8.87 19.02 -3.56
N ILE A 627 -9.34 20.18 -3.98
CA ILE A 627 -10.52 20.79 -3.39
C ILE A 627 -11.72 19.99 -3.92
N ALA A 628 -12.19 19.05 -3.12
CA ALA A 628 -13.46 18.38 -3.36
C ALA A 628 -14.57 19.46 -3.37
N SER A 629 -14.95 19.93 -4.56
CA SER A 629 -16.02 20.91 -4.81
C SER A 629 -17.40 20.30 -4.51
#